data_471cf1bdc920c88ce9e2b012f3ce0c8f
#
_entry.id   471cf1bdc920c88ce9e2b012f3ce0c8f
#
_cell.length_a   1.000
_cell.length_b   1.000
_cell.length_c   1.000
_cell.angle_alpha   90.00
_cell.angle_beta   90.00
_cell.angle_gamma   90.00
#
_symmetry.space_group_name_H-M   'P 1'
#
loop_
_entity.id
_entity.type
_entity.pdbx_description
1 polymer ?
#
loop_
_entity_poly.entity_id
_entity_poly.type
_entity_poly.pdbx_seq_one_letter_code
_entity_poly.pdbx_strand_id
1 'polypeptide(L)'
;MKVAIISGSVYGTAEEVARHAETLLKAAGLEAWHAARATLQDLEGFAPDALLAVTSTTGMGELPHNLMPLYSSIRDTLPAAWRGLPGAVIALGDSSYGDTYCGGGEQMRELFAELRGREVQPMLLLDASETVSPEADAEPWLAELVSTLKA
;
A
#
# COMPACT_ATOMS: atom_id res chain seq x y z
N MET A 1 12.46 -11.64 5.42
CA MET A 1 11.92 -10.83 4.32
C MET A 1 11.56 -9.45 4.85
N LYS A 2 11.97 -8.42 4.17
CA LYS A 2 11.69 -7.02 4.52
C LYS A 2 10.53 -6.51 3.69
N VAL A 3 9.48 -6.02 4.35
CA VAL A 3 8.31 -5.47 3.69
C VAL A 3 8.22 -3.97 3.99
N ALA A 4 8.28 -3.14 2.97
CA ALA A 4 8.06 -1.71 3.13
C ALA A 4 6.58 -1.40 2.92
N ILE A 5 5.97 -0.72 3.88
CA ILE A 5 4.58 -0.32 3.82
C ILE A 5 4.52 1.17 3.53
N ILE A 6 3.97 1.52 2.39
CA ILE A 6 3.85 2.90 1.91
C ILE A 6 2.39 3.31 2.09
N SER A 7 2.14 4.44 2.74
CA SER A 7 0.76 4.87 2.99
C SER A 7 0.50 6.30 2.56
N GLY A 8 -0.75 6.56 2.22
CA GLY A 8 -1.26 7.90 1.93
C GLY A 8 -2.64 8.07 2.51
N SER A 9 -2.89 9.17 3.22
CA SER A 9 -4.15 9.38 3.91
C SER A 9 -4.46 10.86 4.05
N VAL A 10 -5.74 11.21 3.93
CA VAL A 10 -6.22 12.58 4.19
C VAL A 10 -6.60 12.72 5.67
N TYR A 11 -7.35 11.75 6.21
CA TYR A 11 -7.90 11.79 7.56
C TYR A 11 -7.29 10.75 8.50
N GLY A 12 -6.25 10.06 8.08
CA GLY A 12 -5.53 9.11 8.92
C GLY A 12 -6.03 7.67 8.86
N THR A 13 -7.13 7.37 8.20
CA THR A 13 -7.68 6.01 8.17
C THR A 13 -6.73 5.02 7.48
N ALA A 14 -6.20 5.38 6.32
CA ALA A 14 -5.25 4.50 5.62
C ALA A 14 -3.96 4.32 6.44
N GLU A 15 -3.53 5.36 7.14
CA GLU A 15 -2.37 5.27 8.01
C GLU A 15 -2.61 4.29 9.16
N GLU A 16 -3.81 4.29 9.75
CA GLU A 16 -4.16 3.35 10.80
C GLU A 16 -4.16 1.90 10.29
N VAL A 17 -4.70 1.68 9.09
CA VAL A 17 -4.66 0.37 8.44
C VAL A 17 -3.21 -0.06 8.20
N ALA A 18 -2.36 0.86 7.75
CA ALA A 18 -0.96 0.58 7.51
C ALA A 18 -0.22 0.21 8.79
N ARG A 19 -0.50 0.89 9.90
CA ARG A 19 0.09 0.56 11.21
C ARG A 19 -0.36 -0.81 11.69
N HIS A 20 -1.62 -1.13 11.47
CA HIS A 20 -2.16 -2.44 11.83
C HIS A 20 -1.50 -3.54 10.99
N ALA A 21 -1.32 -3.28 9.69
CA ALA A 21 -0.61 -4.20 8.81
C ALA A 21 0.83 -4.42 9.29
N GLU A 22 1.52 -3.37 9.68
CA GLU A 22 2.88 -3.49 10.22
C GLU A 22 2.91 -4.41 11.43
N THR A 23 1.97 -4.23 12.35
CA THR A 23 1.87 -5.05 13.55
C THR A 23 1.65 -6.52 13.19
N LEU A 24 0.72 -6.79 12.28
CA LEU A 24 0.41 -8.17 11.88
C LEU A 24 1.57 -8.85 11.16
N LEU A 25 2.24 -8.12 10.28
CA LEU A 25 3.38 -8.66 9.54
C LEU A 25 4.56 -8.96 10.47
N LYS A 26 4.83 -8.08 11.42
CA LYS A 26 5.86 -8.31 12.43
C LYS A 26 5.53 -9.51 13.30
N ALA A 27 4.28 -9.64 13.73
CA ALA A 27 3.84 -10.78 14.53
C ALA A 27 4.00 -12.10 13.78
N ALA A 28 3.93 -12.07 12.45
CA ALA A 28 4.13 -13.24 11.60
C ALA A 28 5.61 -13.55 11.31
N GLY A 29 6.53 -12.76 11.84
CA GLY A 29 7.96 -12.99 11.67
C GLY A 29 8.60 -12.25 10.50
N LEU A 30 7.86 -11.37 9.82
CA LEU A 30 8.42 -10.55 8.76
C LEU A 30 9.00 -9.25 9.33
N GLU A 31 10.00 -8.70 8.66
CA GLU A 31 10.57 -7.42 9.03
C GLU A 31 9.81 -6.34 8.26
N ALA A 32 8.79 -5.76 8.91
CA ALA A 32 7.93 -4.77 8.28
C ALA A 32 8.25 -3.37 8.80
N TRP A 33 8.19 -2.38 7.91
CA TRP A 33 8.39 -0.98 8.25
C TRP A 33 7.31 -0.13 7.58
N HIS A 34 6.53 0.59 8.40
CA HIS A 34 5.57 1.55 7.91
C HIS A 34 6.30 2.87 7.65
N ALA A 35 6.58 3.15 6.38
CA ALA A 35 7.33 4.31 5.94
C ALA A 35 6.41 5.53 5.81
N ALA A 36 5.91 6.03 6.95
CA ALA A 36 4.84 7.04 6.98
C ALA A 36 5.24 8.38 6.35
N ARG A 37 6.48 8.77 6.42
CA ARG A 37 6.96 10.05 5.87
C ARG A 37 8.34 9.87 5.26
N ALA A 38 8.59 8.70 4.73
CA ALA A 38 9.89 8.36 4.18
C ALA A 38 10.06 8.96 2.79
N THR A 39 11.31 9.25 2.46
CA THR A 39 11.71 9.57 1.11
C THR A 39 12.03 8.28 0.36
N LEU A 40 12.16 8.36 -0.95
CA LEU A 40 12.64 7.22 -1.73
C LEU A 40 14.00 6.74 -1.24
N GLN A 41 14.88 7.66 -0.89
CA GLN A 41 16.21 7.33 -0.38
C GLN A 41 16.13 6.50 0.90
N ASP A 42 15.22 6.85 1.81
CA ASP A 42 15.01 6.09 3.05
C ASP A 42 14.54 4.67 2.74
N LEU A 43 13.64 4.51 1.77
CA LEU A 43 13.14 3.21 1.36
C LEU A 43 14.21 2.37 0.68
N GLU A 44 15.04 2.98 -0.14
CA GLU A 44 16.15 2.27 -0.77
C GLU A 44 17.16 1.78 0.28
N GLY A 45 17.40 2.60 1.31
CA GLY A 45 18.25 2.22 2.43
C GLY A 45 17.71 1.05 3.24
N PHE A 46 16.39 0.93 3.35
CA PHE A 46 15.75 -0.22 3.98
C PHE A 46 15.93 -1.50 3.16
N ALA A 47 16.11 -1.38 1.85
CA ALA A 47 16.27 -2.49 0.91
C ALA A 47 15.12 -3.50 1.00
N PRO A 48 13.89 -3.09 0.67
CA PRO A 48 12.74 -3.98 0.81
C PRO A 48 12.77 -5.16 -0.15
N ASP A 49 12.22 -6.28 0.30
CA ASP A 49 12.02 -7.48 -0.52
C ASP A 49 10.59 -7.53 -1.07
N ALA A 50 9.68 -6.75 -0.51
CA ALA A 50 8.29 -6.65 -0.95
C ALA A 50 7.74 -5.27 -0.62
N LEU A 51 6.73 -4.85 -1.37
CA LEU A 51 6.09 -3.54 -1.20
C LEU A 51 4.61 -3.73 -0.92
N LEU A 52 4.10 -3.02 0.09
CA LEU A 52 2.67 -2.96 0.37
C LEU A 52 2.26 -1.48 0.38
N ALA A 53 1.32 -1.12 -0.46
CA ALA A 53 0.77 0.23 -0.46
C ALA A 53 -0.61 0.22 0.19
N VAL A 54 -0.86 1.19 1.07
CA VAL A 54 -2.15 1.38 1.72
C VAL A 54 -2.53 2.83 1.53
N THR A 55 -3.51 3.12 0.71
CA THR A 55 -3.83 4.50 0.39
C THR A 55 -5.33 4.77 0.32
N SER A 56 -5.72 5.94 0.81
CA SER A 56 -7.05 6.46 0.57
C SER A 56 -7.11 7.13 -0.81
N THR A 57 -8.30 7.54 -1.20
CA THR A 57 -8.54 8.19 -2.49
C THR A 57 -9.19 9.54 -2.22
N THR A 58 -8.69 10.60 -2.85
CA THR A 58 -9.31 11.91 -2.79
C THR A 58 -10.46 11.99 -3.80
N GLY A 59 -11.30 13.02 -3.70
CA GLY A 59 -12.58 13.11 -4.41
C GLY A 59 -12.55 12.85 -5.91
N MET A 60 -11.48 13.19 -6.61
CA MET A 60 -11.36 12.98 -8.06
C MET A 60 -10.59 11.71 -8.43
N GLY A 61 -10.46 10.78 -7.52
CA GLY A 61 -9.72 9.54 -7.76
C GLY A 61 -8.22 9.70 -7.63
N GLU A 62 -7.76 10.73 -6.96
CA GLU A 62 -6.35 11.07 -6.86
C GLU A 62 -5.73 10.50 -5.58
N LEU A 63 -4.40 10.42 -5.57
CA LEU A 63 -3.63 10.08 -4.39
C LEU A 63 -3.67 11.21 -3.36
N PRO A 64 -3.66 10.89 -2.05
CA PRO A 64 -3.50 11.91 -1.02
C PRO A 64 -2.21 12.71 -1.19
N HIS A 65 -2.24 13.98 -0.80
CA HIS A 65 -1.08 14.87 -0.94
C HIS A 65 0.16 14.37 -0.21
N ASN A 66 -0.01 13.67 0.91
CA ASN A 66 1.13 13.16 1.67
C ASN A 66 1.83 11.96 1.01
N LEU A 67 1.22 11.37 -0.03
CA LEU A 67 1.86 10.29 -0.79
C LEU A 67 2.42 10.77 -2.13
N MET A 68 1.92 11.87 -2.66
CA MET A 68 2.31 12.36 -3.98
C MET A 68 3.83 12.54 -4.16
N PRO A 69 4.56 13.16 -3.21
CA PRO A 69 6.00 13.32 -3.41
C PRO A 69 6.74 12.00 -3.57
N LEU A 70 6.40 11.01 -2.74
CA LEU A 70 7.02 9.69 -2.84
C LEU A 70 6.62 8.98 -4.13
N TYR A 71 5.34 9.03 -4.48
CA TYR A 71 4.83 8.47 -5.73
C TYR A 71 5.61 9.02 -6.94
N SER A 72 5.77 10.34 -6.99
CA SER A 72 6.49 10.99 -8.09
C SER A 72 7.96 10.58 -8.12
N SER A 73 8.60 10.50 -6.96
CA SER A 73 10.01 10.07 -6.87
C SER A 73 10.19 8.64 -7.38
N ILE A 74 9.31 7.74 -7.00
CA ILE A 74 9.38 6.35 -7.45
C ILE A 74 9.16 6.25 -8.95
N ARG A 75 8.13 6.95 -9.45
CA ARG A 75 7.81 6.93 -10.87
C ARG A 75 8.94 7.47 -11.74
N ASP A 76 9.58 8.55 -11.28
CA ASP A 76 10.65 9.19 -12.03
C ASP A 76 11.95 8.41 -11.99
N THR A 77 12.18 7.65 -10.93
CA THR A 77 13.43 6.90 -10.71
C THR A 77 13.34 5.44 -11.15
N LEU A 78 12.20 4.79 -10.88
CA LEU A 78 11.98 3.36 -11.11
C LEU A 78 13.20 2.53 -10.65
N PRO A 79 13.46 2.46 -9.32
CA PRO A 79 14.66 1.81 -8.81
C PRO A 79 14.87 0.41 -9.35
N ALA A 80 16.06 0.15 -9.88
CA ALA A 80 16.38 -1.16 -10.49
C ALA A 80 16.28 -2.30 -9.48
N ALA A 81 16.61 -2.03 -8.22
CA ALA A 81 16.53 -3.04 -7.14
C ALA A 81 15.10 -3.47 -6.83
N TRP A 82 14.10 -2.68 -7.24
CA TRP A 82 12.69 -2.99 -6.98
C TRP A 82 12.03 -3.74 -8.13
N ARG A 83 12.73 -3.92 -9.23
CA ARG A 83 12.19 -4.64 -10.38
C ARG A 83 11.91 -6.10 -9.99
N GLY A 84 10.67 -6.53 -10.22
CA GLY A 84 10.26 -7.90 -9.93
C GLY A 84 9.87 -8.16 -8.48
N LEU A 85 9.89 -7.15 -7.60
CA LEU A 85 9.49 -7.34 -6.21
C LEU A 85 8.00 -7.70 -6.11
N PRO A 86 7.65 -8.60 -5.17
CA PRO A 86 6.24 -8.82 -4.84
C PRO A 86 5.62 -7.54 -4.33
N GLY A 87 4.43 -7.24 -4.79
CA GLY A 87 3.71 -6.05 -4.37
C GLY A 87 2.23 -6.33 -4.19
N ALA A 88 1.59 -5.58 -3.31
CA ALA A 88 0.16 -5.64 -3.07
C ALA A 88 -0.36 -4.28 -2.64
N VAL A 89 -1.65 -4.05 -2.81
CA VAL A 89 -2.27 -2.75 -2.53
C VAL A 89 -3.55 -2.94 -1.74
N ILE A 90 -3.71 -2.14 -0.70
CA ILE A 90 -4.97 -1.94 0.01
C ILE A 90 -5.46 -0.56 -0.37
N ALA A 91 -6.63 -0.48 -0.97
CA ALA A 91 -7.23 0.77 -1.42
C ALA A 91 -8.44 1.12 -0.57
N LEU A 92 -8.46 2.34 -0.05
CA LEU A 92 -9.61 2.86 0.67
C LEU A 92 -10.32 3.88 -0.22
N GLY A 93 -11.63 3.83 -0.22
CA GLY A 93 -12.44 4.74 -1.00
C GLY A 93 -13.87 4.72 -0.53
N ASP A 94 -14.74 5.41 -1.27
CA ASP A 94 -16.16 5.47 -0.99
C ASP A 94 -16.89 5.19 -2.30
N SER A 95 -17.66 4.11 -2.33
CA SER A 95 -18.37 3.69 -3.56
C SER A 95 -19.38 4.73 -4.04
N SER A 96 -19.77 5.69 -3.18
CA SER A 96 -20.66 6.78 -3.60
C SER A 96 -20.00 7.71 -4.63
N TYR A 97 -18.67 7.68 -4.79
CA TYR A 97 -17.98 8.46 -5.81
C TYR A 97 -17.97 7.79 -7.20
N GLY A 98 -18.52 6.59 -7.33
CA GLY A 98 -18.64 5.93 -8.63
C GLY A 98 -17.31 5.62 -9.29
N ASP A 99 -17.07 6.23 -10.46
CA ASP A 99 -15.88 5.93 -11.28
C ASP A 99 -14.54 6.22 -10.62
N THR A 100 -14.52 7.09 -9.59
CA THR A 100 -13.29 7.44 -8.88
C THR A 100 -13.05 6.58 -7.64
N TYR A 101 -13.94 5.62 -7.39
CA TYR A 101 -13.83 4.71 -6.25
C TYR A 101 -12.49 3.98 -6.27
N CYS A 102 -11.74 4.11 -5.16
CA CYS A 102 -10.42 3.50 -5.01
C CYS A 102 -9.39 3.88 -6.08
N GLY A 103 -9.56 5.04 -6.73
CA GLY A 103 -8.62 5.51 -7.75
C GLY A 103 -7.21 5.68 -7.25
N GLY A 104 -7.01 6.06 -5.98
CA GLY A 104 -5.69 6.15 -5.39
C GLY A 104 -4.96 4.80 -5.39
N GLY A 105 -5.67 3.74 -5.02
CA GLY A 105 -5.13 2.38 -5.05
C GLY A 105 -4.78 1.94 -6.47
N GLU A 106 -5.62 2.27 -7.43
CA GLU A 106 -5.34 1.94 -8.84
C GLU A 106 -4.06 2.62 -9.31
N GLN A 107 -3.81 3.87 -8.92
CA GLN A 107 -2.58 4.55 -9.27
C GLN A 107 -1.35 3.85 -8.68
N MET A 108 -1.45 3.33 -7.46
CA MET A 108 -0.36 2.57 -6.86
C MET A 108 -0.14 1.22 -7.56
N ARG A 109 -1.22 0.55 -7.98
CA ARG A 109 -1.10 -0.68 -8.78
C ARG A 109 -0.37 -0.41 -10.10
N GLU A 110 -0.72 0.68 -10.77
CA GLU A 110 -0.08 1.08 -12.02
C GLU A 110 1.40 1.38 -11.80
N LEU A 111 1.74 2.05 -10.71
CA LEU A 111 3.13 2.34 -10.36
C LEU A 111 3.92 1.04 -10.15
N PHE A 112 3.35 0.10 -9.42
CA PHE A 112 4.00 -1.20 -9.21
C PHE A 112 4.17 -1.97 -10.51
N ALA A 113 3.22 -1.85 -11.43
CA ALA A 113 3.34 -2.45 -12.76
C ALA A 113 4.47 -1.79 -13.58
N GLU A 114 4.65 -0.48 -13.46
CA GLU A 114 5.77 0.21 -14.11
C GLU A 114 7.12 -0.26 -13.56
N LEU A 115 7.17 -0.61 -12.29
CA LEU A 115 8.36 -1.20 -11.66
C LEU A 115 8.57 -2.66 -12.10
N ARG A 116 7.66 -3.21 -12.89
CA ARG A 116 7.65 -4.63 -13.28
C ARG A 116 7.58 -5.55 -12.07
N GLY A 117 6.88 -5.10 -11.04
CA GLY A 117 6.64 -5.90 -9.85
C GLY A 117 5.64 -7.00 -10.10
N ARG A 118 5.58 -7.95 -9.18
CA ARG A 118 4.59 -9.03 -9.23
C ARG A 118 3.45 -8.71 -8.29
N GLU A 119 2.23 -8.58 -8.82
CA GLU A 119 1.05 -8.43 -7.98
C GLU A 119 0.73 -9.81 -7.39
N VAL A 120 1.07 -10.00 -6.12
CA VAL A 120 0.95 -11.32 -5.48
C VAL A 120 -0.42 -11.60 -4.91
N GLN A 121 -1.29 -10.60 -4.88
CA GLN A 121 -2.63 -10.73 -4.33
C GLN A 121 -3.52 -9.65 -4.95
N PRO A 122 -4.80 -9.94 -5.22
CA PRO A 122 -5.71 -8.91 -5.74
C PRO A 122 -5.81 -7.73 -4.78
N MET A 123 -5.93 -6.53 -5.32
CA MET A 123 -6.07 -5.32 -4.50
C MET A 123 -7.29 -5.43 -3.59
N LEU A 124 -7.10 -5.14 -2.31
CA LEU A 124 -8.19 -5.09 -1.35
C LEU A 124 -8.89 -3.74 -1.47
N LEU A 125 -10.20 -3.76 -1.60
CA LEU A 125 -11.02 -2.55 -1.66
C LEU A 125 -11.76 -2.39 -0.33
N LEU A 126 -11.48 -1.33 0.40
CA LEU A 126 -12.18 -0.99 1.64
C LEU A 126 -13.11 0.19 1.37
N ASP A 127 -14.41 -0.07 1.42
CA ASP A 127 -15.44 0.92 1.11
C ASP A 127 -15.92 1.61 2.38
N ALA A 128 -15.65 2.92 2.49
CA ALA A 128 -16.03 3.71 3.66
C ALA A 128 -17.55 3.73 3.90
N SER A 129 -18.35 3.50 2.85
CA SER A 129 -19.80 3.46 2.99
C SER A 129 -20.32 2.17 3.63
N GLU A 130 -19.49 1.14 3.72
CA GLU A 130 -19.89 -0.19 4.21
C GLU A 130 -19.11 -0.66 5.44
N THR A 131 -17.85 -0.26 5.58
CA THR A 131 -17.03 -0.74 6.68
C THR A 131 -17.17 0.12 7.94
N VAL A 132 -17.21 -0.55 9.09
CA VAL A 132 -17.17 0.13 10.39
C VAL A 132 -15.77 0.04 11.01
N SER A 133 -14.94 -0.89 10.55
CA SER A 133 -13.55 -1.04 11.02
C SER A 133 -12.68 -1.50 9.87
N PRO A 134 -12.04 -0.55 9.16
CA PRO A 134 -11.13 -0.91 8.06
C PRO A 134 -10.00 -1.84 8.50
N GLU A 135 -9.46 -1.65 9.68
CA GLU A 135 -8.38 -2.51 10.19
C GLU A 135 -8.84 -3.96 10.33
N ALA A 136 -10.02 -4.16 10.91
CA ALA A 136 -10.56 -5.51 11.09
C ALA A 136 -10.90 -6.16 9.74
N ASP A 137 -11.44 -5.39 8.81
CA ASP A 137 -11.78 -5.90 7.48
C ASP A 137 -10.54 -6.28 6.68
N ALA A 138 -9.40 -5.66 6.96
CA ALA A 138 -8.15 -5.97 6.28
C ALA A 138 -7.45 -7.23 6.82
N GLU A 139 -7.78 -7.67 8.02
CA GLU A 139 -7.07 -8.79 8.66
C GLU A 139 -7.04 -10.10 7.85
N PRO A 140 -8.17 -10.61 7.30
CA PRO A 140 -8.12 -11.84 6.51
C PRO A 140 -7.24 -11.70 5.28
N TRP A 141 -7.31 -10.56 4.61
CA TRP A 141 -6.48 -10.29 3.43
C TRP A 141 -5.00 -10.24 3.79
N LEU A 142 -4.68 -9.60 4.92
CA LEU A 142 -3.30 -9.51 5.41
C LEU A 142 -2.75 -10.88 5.82
N ALA A 143 -3.57 -11.72 6.44
CA ALA A 143 -3.17 -13.09 6.78
C ALA A 143 -2.82 -13.89 5.52
N GLU A 144 -3.62 -13.73 4.46
CA GLU A 144 -3.36 -14.38 3.18
C GLU A 144 -2.08 -13.83 2.54
N LEU A 145 -1.86 -12.52 2.62
CA LEU A 145 -0.64 -11.90 2.12
C LEU A 145 0.60 -12.46 2.80
N VAL A 146 0.55 -12.62 4.13
CA VAL A 146 1.65 -13.23 4.89
C VAL A 146 1.95 -14.64 4.37
N SER A 147 0.91 -15.46 4.17
CA SER A 147 1.09 -16.81 3.66
C SER A 147 1.75 -16.80 2.27
N THR A 148 1.32 -15.89 1.42
CA THR A 148 1.86 -15.76 0.05
C THR A 148 3.34 -15.32 0.09
N LEU A 149 3.67 -14.35 0.93
CA LEU A 149 5.04 -13.84 1.01
C LEU A 149 6.01 -14.84 1.63
N LYS A 150 5.52 -15.69 2.52
CA LYS A 150 6.36 -16.71 3.18
C LYS A 150 6.46 -18.01 2.39
N ALA A 151 5.67 -18.16 1.36
CA ALA A 151 5.67 -19.38 0.55
C ALA A 151 6.91 -19.50 -0.33
#